data_b370d2a1244ba8ea9ce29aebde6a3c99
#
_entry.id   b370d2a1244ba8ea9ce29aebde6a3c99
#
_cell.length_a   1.000
_cell.length_b   1.000
_cell.length_c   1.000
_cell.angle_alpha   90.00
_cell.angle_beta   90.00
_cell.angle_gamma   90.00
#
_symmetry.space_group_name_H-M   'P 1'
#
loop_
_entity.id
_entity.type
_entity.pdbx_description
1 polymer ?
#
loop_
_entity_poly.entity_id
_entity_poly.type
_entity_poly.pdbx_seq_one_letter_code
_entity_poly.pdbx_strand_id
1 'polypeptide(L)'
;SSPVNFSFRNLELSPNVSTASTPTIADGSMLEKQMLSAHAVAQMQDPVKIWMDRAMMDSKRVLYLNMGSIFFYNREDYDNIVASLEMLHEQVPDILVLWKIGNHPQSVQPIPTLEECNLPSYIRREHWIADVETVLSHPALAAFMHHGGGNSYNEALAHGVPQFCISQWVDTHDIGLYIQHSGVGLWAEKSPKFDPSDMVPKLVRLLKDDYKRFRHSALSWKLKCIQAGGTIGTVDIIENLLKSYDFPDNNSKARIPDAL
;
A
#
# COMPACT_ATOMS: atom_id res chain seq x y z
N SER A 1 -23.12 -18.80 -30.59
CA SER A 1 -21.90 -18.29 -29.95
C SER A 1 -20.95 -19.47 -29.71
N SER A 2 -19.93 -19.56 -30.56
CA SER A 2 -18.96 -20.65 -30.56
C SER A 2 -17.80 -20.34 -29.64
N PRO A 3 -17.17 -21.35 -28.99
CA PRO A 3 -16.01 -21.14 -28.14
C PRO A 3 -14.73 -20.94 -28.97
N VAL A 4 -13.90 -20.00 -28.55
CA VAL A 4 -12.59 -19.71 -29.15
C VAL A 4 -11.59 -20.75 -28.66
N ASN A 5 -11.08 -21.58 -29.58
CA ASN A 5 -9.99 -22.54 -29.34
C ASN A 5 -8.64 -21.82 -29.41
N PHE A 6 -7.89 -21.79 -28.32
CA PHE A 6 -6.46 -21.42 -28.32
C PHE A 6 -5.61 -22.65 -28.61
N SER A 7 -5.00 -22.70 -29.81
CA SER A 7 -4.02 -23.69 -30.21
C SER A 7 -2.62 -23.23 -29.81
N PHE A 8 -1.95 -24.00 -28.95
CA PHE A 8 -0.51 -23.85 -28.70
C PHE A 8 0.25 -24.46 -29.86
N ARG A 9 0.95 -23.65 -30.65
CA ARG A 9 1.93 -24.13 -31.65
C ARG A 9 3.23 -24.45 -30.94
N ASN A 10 3.74 -25.66 -31.21
CA ASN A 10 5.05 -26.16 -30.82
C ASN A 10 6.15 -25.27 -31.37
N LEU A 11 7.01 -24.73 -30.49
CA LEU A 11 8.30 -24.14 -30.85
C LEU A 11 9.34 -25.24 -30.75
N GLU A 12 9.79 -25.76 -31.91
CA GLU A 12 10.96 -26.62 -32.01
C GLU A 12 12.23 -25.83 -31.67
N LEU A 13 12.95 -26.30 -30.66
CA LEU A 13 14.26 -25.79 -30.28
C LEU A 13 15.32 -26.46 -31.14
N SER A 14 16.00 -25.70 -32.01
CA SER A 14 17.17 -26.15 -32.74
C SER A 14 18.37 -26.34 -31.82
N PRO A 15 19.14 -27.43 -31.93
CA PRO A 15 20.32 -27.65 -31.12
C PRO A 15 21.55 -27.03 -31.82
N ASN A 16 21.95 -25.81 -31.46
CA ASN A 16 23.31 -25.32 -31.68
C ASN A 16 23.61 -24.16 -30.72
N VAL A 17 24.08 -24.51 -29.52
CA VAL A 17 24.76 -23.56 -28.65
C VAL A 17 26.16 -24.09 -28.40
N SER A 18 27.12 -23.41 -29.04
CA SER A 18 28.56 -23.44 -28.81
C SER A 18 28.84 -23.35 -27.29
N THR A 19 29.75 -24.16 -26.81
CA THR A 19 30.29 -24.14 -25.44
C THR A 19 31.03 -22.83 -25.19
N ALA A 20 30.30 -21.81 -24.77
CA ALA A 20 30.87 -20.63 -24.13
C ALA A 20 31.03 -20.93 -22.65
N SER A 21 32.21 -20.73 -22.12
CA SER A 21 32.63 -20.87 -20.75
C SER A 21 31.61 -20.18 -19.81
N THR A 22 31.05 -20.96 -18.86
CA THR A 22 30.21 -20.46 -17.78
C THR A 22 30.94 -19.33 -17.07
N PRO A 23 30.38 -18.11 -16.98
CA PRO A 23 30.98 -17.08 -16.15
C PRO A 23 30.87 -17.54 -14.70
N THR A 24 32.01 -17.63 -14.04
CA THR A 24 32.09 -17.83 -12.59
C THR A 24 31.19 -16.82 -11.91
N ILE A 25 30.23 -17.28 -11.13
CA ILE A 25 29.34 -16.43 -10.32
C ILE A 25 30.26 -15.65 -9.38
N ALA A 26 30.59 -14.43 -9.77
CA ALA A 26 31.27 -13.48 -8.90
C ALA A 26 30.35 -13.23 -7.72
N ASP A 27 30.85 -13.54 -6.55
CA ASP A 27 30.37 -13.29 -5.19
C ASP A 27 29.02 -12.51 -5.11
N GLY A 28 27.92 -13.22 -4.83
CA GLY A 28 26.57 -12.65 -4.67
C GLY A 28 26.53 -11.46 -3.69
N SER A 29 27.49 -11.38 -2.76
CA SER A 29 27.66 -10.28 -1.81
C SER A 29 27.99 -8.94 -2.48
N MET A 30 28.66 -8.97 -3.63
CA MET A 30 29.08 -7.75 -4.34
C MET A 30 27.92 -7.15 -5.16
N LEU A 31 27.13 -8.01 -5.80
CA LEU A 31 25.92 -7.59 -6.53
C LEU A 31 24.85 -7.08 -5.57
N GLU A 32 24.67 -7.75 -4.44
CA GLU A 32 23.74 -7.33 -3.38
C GLU A 32 24.15 -5.96 -2.80
N LYS A 33 25.43 -5.75 -2.50
CA LYS A 33 25.93 -4.45 -2.04
C LYS A 33 25.78 -3.35 -3.10
N GLN A 34 25.97 -3.66 -4.39
CA GLN A 34 25.75 -2.70 -5.46
C GLN A 34 24.28 -2.35 -5.64
N MET A 35 23.38 -3.33 -5.54
CA MET A 35 21.94 -3.10 -5.60
C MET A 35 21.46 -2.27 -4.38
N LEU A 36 21.93 -2.59 -3.18
CA LEU A 36 21.63 -1.84 -1.97
C LEU A 36 22.14 -0.40 -2.04
N SER A 37 23.35 -0.18 -2.60
CA SER A 37 23.90 1.17 -2.79
C SER A 37 23.12 1.98 -3.84
N ALA A 38 22.72 1.35 -4.95
CA ALA A 38 21.91 2.00 -5.98
C ALA A 38 20.52 2.37 -5.47
N HIS A 39 19.89 1.49 -4.69
CA HIS A 39 18.60 1.76 -4.04
C HIS A 39 18.71 2.90 -3.04
N ALA A 40 19.74 2.91 -2.19
CA ALA A 40 19.98 3.98 -1.24
C ALA A 40 20.20 5.34 -1.91
N VAL A 41 20.96 5.38 -3.02
CA VAL A 41 21.16 6.60 -3.82
C VAL A 41 19.85 7.07 -4.45
N ALA A 42 19.04 6.14 -4.98
CA ALA A 42 17.73 6.47 -5.55
C ALA A 42 16.79 7.06 -4.48
N GLN A 43 16.77 6.48 -3.27
CA GLN A 43 15.99 7.02 -2.15
C GLN A 43 16.47 8.41 -1.70
N MET A 44 17.78 8.69 -1.76
CA MET A 44 18.32 10.02 -1.43
C MET A 44 17.88 11.08 -2.43
N GLN A 45 17.51 10.69 -3.65
CA GLN A 45 17.07 11.59 -4.74
C GLN A 45 15.55 11.62 -4.90
N ASP A 46 14.79 10.84 -4.13
CA ASP A 46 13.32 10.81 -4.21
C ASP A 46 12.73 12.17 -3.76
N PRO A 47 12.05 12.89 -4.66
CA PRO A 47 11.46 14.19 -4.35
C PRO A 47 10.42 14.13 -3.22
N VAL A 48 9.73 12.99 -3.05
CA VAL A 48 8.76 12.77 -1.97
C VAL A 48 9.49 12.65 -0.64
N LYS A 49 10.56 11.82 -0.60
CA LYS A 49 11.39 11.70 0.61
C LYS A 49 12.00 13.03 1.03
N ILE A 50 12.59 13.77 0.08
CA ILE A 50 13.17 15.10 0.35
C ILE A 50 12.13 16.05 0.94
N TRP A 51 10.90 16.02 0.43
CA TRP A 51 9.80 16.83 0.95
C TRP A 51 9.40 16.42 2.37
N MET A 52 9.34 15.11 2.65
CA MET A 52 9.03 14.58 3.99
C MET A 52 10.17 14.88 4.99
N ASP A 53 11.44 14.79 4.57
CA ASP A 53 12.58 15.19 5.39
C ASP A 53 12.49 16.67 5.79
N ARG A 54 12.10 17.55 4.85
CA ARG A 54 11.88 18.97 5.11
C ARG A 54 10.70 19.18 6.07
N ALA A 55 9.60 18.48 5.87
CA ALA A 55 8.47 18.52 6.81
C ALA A 55 8.91 18.17 8.25
N MET A 56 9.75 17.15 8.40
CA MET A 56 10.30 16.75 9.70
C MET A 56 11.19 17.84 10.31
N MET A 57 12.06 18.46 9.51
CA MET A 57 12.91 19.58 9.97
C MET A 57 12.09 20.78 10.45
N ASP A 58 10.95 21.04 9.78
CA ASP A 58 10.01 22.10 10.12
C ASP A 58 9.05 21.72 11.27
N SER A 59 9.30 20.58 11.94
CA SER A 59 8.43 20.03 13.00
C SER A 59 6.98 19.81 12.53
N LYS A 60 6.79 19.51 11.25
CA LYS A 60 5.52 19.14 10.64
C LYS A 60 5.39 17.62 10.56
N ARG A 61 4.15 17.14 10.59
CA ARG A 61 3.79 15.75 10.42
C ARG A 61 3.05 15.55 9.11
N VAL A 62 3.10 14.35 8.55
CA VAL A 62 2.50 14.05 7.25
C VAL A 62 1.33 13.08 7.39
N LEU A 63 0.21 13.40 6.79
CA LEU A 63 -0.89 12.49 6.47
C LEU A 63 -0.69 11.99 5.04
N TYR A 64 -0.47 10.69 4.85
CA TYR A 64 -0.44 10.09 3.52
C TYR A 64 -1.86 9.69 3.11
N LEU A 65 -2.32 10.10 1.94
CA LEU A 65 -3.64 9.78 1.38
C LEU A 65 -3.47 9.02 0.05
N ASN A 66 -3.97 7.79 -0.01
CA ASN A 66 -3.95 6.95 -1.20
C ASN A 66 -5.15 5.99 -1.22
N MET A 67 -6.06 6.22 -2.14
CA MET A 67 -7.28 5.40 -2.27
C MET A 67 -7.10 4.17 -3.16
N GLY A 68 -5.85 3.73 -3.38
CA GLY A 68 -5.53 2.55 -4.18
C GLY A 68 -5.49 2.82 -5.68
N SER A 69 -5.50 1.73 -6.46
CA SER A 69 -5.34 1.79 -7.93
C SER A 69 -6.65 1.69 -8.71
N ILE A 70 -7.71 1.23 -8.07
CA ILE A 70 -9.03 1.00 -8.70
C ILE A 70 -10.10 1.99 -8.25
N PHE A 71 -9.76 2.93 -7.37
CA PHE A 71 -10.65 4.00 -6.97
C PHE A 71 -10.50 5.20 -7.91
N PHE A 72 -11.63 5.69 -8.37
CA PHE A 72 -11.72 6.83 -9.27
C PHE A 72 -12.49 7.97 -8.60
N TYR A 73 -11.82 9.10 -8.43
CA TYR A 73 -12.50 10.31 -7.95
C TYR A 73 -13.43 10.84 -9.03
N ASN A 74 -14.69 11.09 -8.69
CA ASN A 74 -15.51 12.04 -9.41
C ASN A 74 -15.28 13.45 -8.85
N ARG A 75 -15.86 14.47 -9.47
CA ARG A 75 -15.65 15.87 -9.05
C ARG A 75 -16.13 16.13 -7.63
N GLU A 76 -17.29 15.60 -7.25
CA GLU A 76 -17.85 15.78 -5.90
C GLU A 76 -16.96 15.11 -4.85
N ASP A 77 -16.47 13.89 -5.10
CA ASP A 77 -15.56 13.19 -4.21
C ASP A 77 -14.25 13.97 -4.00
N TYR A 78 -13.70 14.51 -5.09
CA TYR A 78 -12.50 15.33 -5.03
C TYR A 78 -12.72 16.60 -4.19
N ASP A 79 -13.79 17.34 -4.46
CA ASP A 79 -14.10 18.59 -3.75
C ASP A 79 -14.38 18.33 -2.26
N ASN A 80 -15.05 17.24 -1.91
CA ASN A 80 -15.32 16.86 -0.52
C ASN A 80 -14.03 16.45 0.22
N ILE A 81 -13.08 15.79 -0.45
CA ILE A 81 -11.76 15.52 0.15
C ILE A 81 -10.99 16.83 0.36
N VAL A 82 -10.95 17.73 -0.61
CA VAL A 82 -10.29 19.04 -0.46
C VAL A 82 -10.89 19.80 0.72
N ALA A 83 -12.21 19.93 0.77
CA ALA A 83 -12.90 20.60 1.89
C ALA A 83 -12.57 19.93 3.25
N SER A 84 -12.52 18.59 3.30
CA SER A 84 -12.13 17.86 4.52
C SER A 84 -10.69 18.18 4.95
N LEU A 85 -9.76 18.27 4.00
CA LEU A 85 -8.37 18.57 4.29
C LEU A 85 -8.19 20.03 4.74
N GLU A 86 -8.96 20.97 4.18
CA GLU A 86 -8.99 22.38 4.64
C GLU A 86 -9.50 22.49 6.08
N MET A 87 -10.65 21.90 6.38
CA MET A 87 -11.22 21.87 7.74
C MET A 87 -10.29 21.14 8.74
N LEU A 88 -9.59 20.10 8.29
CA LEU A 88 -8.60 19.41 9.12
C LEU A 88 -7.41 20.32 9.42
N HIS A 89 -6.87 21.01 8.41
CA HIS A 89 -5.70 21.89 8.57
C HIS A 89 -5.98 23.07 9.52
N GLU A 90 -7.19 23.62 9.53
CA GLU A 90 -7.60 24.62 10.50
C GLU A 90 -7.49 24.15 11.94
N GLN A 91 -7.76 22.86 12.20
CA GLN A 91 -7.76 22.27 13.54
C GLN A 91 -6.42 21.63 13.92
N VAL A 92 -5.63 21.20 12.92
CA VAL A 92 -4.34 20.51 13.08
C VAL A 92 -3.31 21.11 12.12
N PRO A 93 -2.85 22.35 12.35
CA PRO A 93 -2.04 23.10 11.37
C PRO A 93 -0.60 22.60 11.19
N ASP A 94 -0.16 21.65 11.98
CA ASP A 94 1.13 20.98 11.83
C ASP A 94 1.08 19.77 10.86
N ILE A 95 -0.11 19.42 10.33
CA ILE A 95 -0.27 18.36 9.35
C ILE A 95 -0.09 18.90 7.93
N LEU A 96 0.85 18.28 7.21
CA LEU A 96 0.96 18.36 5.75
C LEU A 96 0.33 17.11 5.14
N VAL A 97 -0.15 17.19 3.93
CA VAL A 97 -0.81 16.07 3.24
C VAL A 97 -0.02 15.67 2.01
N LEU A 98 0.36 14.39 1.94
CA LEU A 98 0.85 13.74 0.73
C LEU A 98 -0.30 12.99 0.09
N TRP A 99 -0.80 13.47 -1.04
CA TRP A 99 -1.97 12.90 -1.70
C TRP A 99 -1.61 12.27 -3.04
N LYS A 100 -1.69 10.94 -3.12
CA LYS A 100 -1.51 10.21 -4.37
C LYS A 100 -2.83 10.09 -5.10
N ILE A 101 -2.91 10.68 -6.29
CA ILE A 101 -4.04 10.56 -7.22
C ILE A 101 -3.51 10.17 -8.60
N GLY A 102 -3.82 8.96 -9.05
CA GLY A 102 -3.51 8.52 -10.41
C GLY A 102 -4.38 9.21 -11.47
N ASN A 103 -3.94 9.20 -12.72
CA ASN A 103 -4.78 9.63 -13.84
C ASN A 103 -5.78 8.54 -14.20
N HIS A 104 -7.03 8.94 -14.41
CA HIS A 104 -8.10 8.02 -14.79
C HIS A 104 -8.76 8.50 -16.06
N PRO A 105 -8.56 7.79 -17.19
CA PRO A 105 -9.17 8.16 -18.48
C PRO A 105 -10.69 7.96 -18.53
N GLN A 106 -11.28 7.30 -17.52
CA GLN A 106 -12.70 6.92 -17.49
C GLN A 106 -13.55 7.76 -16.52
N SER A 107 -13.03 8.84 -15.97
CA SER A 107 -13.81 9.73 -15.12
C SER A 107 -14.88 10.45 -15.97
N VAL A 108 -16.15 10.24 -15.64
CA VAL A 108 -17.29 10.92 -16.29
C VAL A 108 -17.25 12.44 -16.02
N GLN A 109 -16.61 12.85 -14.94
CA GLN A 109 -16.35 14.24 -14.57
C GLN A 109 -14.87 14.40 -14.25
N PRO A 110 -14.08 15.03 -15.11
CA PRO A 110 -12.65 15.17 -14.89
C PRO A 110 -12.38 15.98 -13.62
N ILE A 111 -11.50 15.45 -12.78
CA ILE A 111 -10.90 16.21 -11.68
C ILE A 111 -9.76 17.09 -12.25
N PRO A 112 -9.37 18.18 -11.56
CA PRO A 112 -8.24 18.98 -12.03
C PRO A 112 -6.99 18.16 -12.21
N THR A 113 -6.25 18.40 -13.28
CA THR A 113 -4.91 17.80 -13.48
C THR A 113 -3.94 18.34 -12.43
N LEU A 114 -2.71 17.80 -12.37
CA LEU A 114 -1.67 18.28 -11.47
C LEU A 114 -1.32 19.76 -11.75
N GLU A 115 -1.36 20.15 -13.01
CA GLU A 115 -1.04 21.50 -13.49
C GLU A 115 -2.18 22.50 -13.23
N GLU A 116 -3.43 22.02 -13.29
CA GLU A 116 -4.63 22.84 -13.07
C GLU A 116 -5.03 22.94 -11.60
N CYS A 117 -4.51 22.06 -10.71
CA CYS A 117 -4.93 22.05 -9.33
C CYS A 117 -4.28 23.20 -8.54
N ASN A 118 -5.12 24.11 -8.06
CA ASN A 118 -4.72 25.16 -7.13
C ASN A 118 -4.95 24.69 -5.68
N LEU A 119 -4.15 23.72 -5.23
CA LEU A 119 -4.23 23.22 -3.87
C LEU A 119 -3.43 24.10 -2.90
N PRO A 120 -3.85 24.21 -1.63
CA PRO A 120 -3.07 24.85 -0.60
C PRO A 120 -1.66 24.27 -0.46
N SER A 121 -0.69 25.09 -0.06
CA SER A 121 0.74 24.71 0.01
C SER A 121 1.05 23.56 0.99
N TYR A 122 0.15 23.28 1.93
CA TYR A 122 0.27 22.15 2.83
C TYR A 122 -0.19 20.81 2.20
N ILE A 123 -0.75 20.81 0.97
CA ILE A 123 -1.13 19.61 0.23
C ILE A 123 -0.16 19.44 -0.93
N ARG A 124 0.61 18.36 -0.89
CA ARG A 124 1.42 17.88 -1.99
C ARG A 124 0.68 16.77 -2.71
N ARG A 125 0.30 17.01 -3.97
CA ARG A 125 -0.31 15.99 -4.82
C ARG A 125 0.75 15.31 -5.68
N GLU A 126 0.73 13.99 -5.71
CA GLU A 126 1.56 13.16 -6.57
C GLU A 126 0.70 12.27 -7.45
N HIS A 127 1.14 12.09 -8.69
CA HIS A 127 0.52 11.15 -9.60
C HIS A 127 0.86 9.70 -9.25
N TRP A 128 2.10 9.47 -8.85
CA TRP A 128 2.66 8.17 -8.51
C TRP A 128 3.65 8.29 -7.36
N ILE A 129 3.67 7.31 -6.50
CA ILE A 129 4.68 7.14 -5.46
C ILE A 129 5.52 5.92 -5.85
N ALA A 130 6.79 6.14 -6.12
CA ALA A 130 7.67 5.08 -6.60
C ALA A 130 8.00 4.06 -5.49
N ASP A 131 8.17 4.52 -4.28
CA ASP A 131 8.52 3.72 -3.10
C ASP A 131 7.60 4.06 -1.94
N VAL A 132 6.53 3.27 -1.80
CA VAL A 132 5.56 3.39 -0.70
C VAL A 132 6.18 3.01 0.64
N GLU A 133 7.15 2.09 0.65
CA GLU A 133 7.85 1.67 1.86
C GLU A 133 8.64 2.83 2.48
N THR A 134 9.34 3.61 1.66
CA THR A 134 10.02 4.84 2.10
C THR A 134 9.03 5.83 2.74
N VAL A 135 7.83 5.99 2.19
CA VAL A 135 6.79 6.84 2.78
C VAL A 135 6.30 6.28 4.12
N LEU A 136 5.96 4.99 4.17
CA LEU A 136 5.39 4.36 5.35
C LEU A 136 6.39 4.24 6.51
N SER A 137 7.69 4.12 6.21
CA SER A 137 8.75 4.06 7.21
C SER A 137 9.22 5.44 7.70
N HIS A 138 8.80 6.52 7.03
CA HIS A 138 9.32 7.86 7.31
C HIS A 138 8.88 8.40 8.67
N PRO A 139 9.81 8.98 9.49
CA PRO A 139 9.49 9.46 10.84
C PRO A 139 8.45 10.59 10.87
N ALA A 140 8.37 11.42 9.82
CA ALA A 140 7.36 12.47 9.72
C ALA A 140 5.94 11.93 9.50
N LEU A 141 5.77 10.65 9.09
CA LEU A 141 4.46 10.10 8.80
C LEU A 141 3.65 9.93 10.09
N ALA A 142 2.54 10.64 10.18
CA ALA A 142 1.62 10.57 11.31
C ALA A 142 0.53 9.50 11.13
N ALA A 143 -0.05 9.41 9.93
CA ALA A 143 -1.10 8.45 9.62
C ALA A 143 -1.19 8.17 8.12
N PHE A 144 -1.79 7.05 7.78
CA PHE A 144 -2.12 6.65 6.42
C PHE A 144 -3.63 6.57 6.24
N MET A 145 -4.17 7.39 5.33
CA MET A 145 -5.57 7.40 4.94
C MET A 145 -5.73 6.61 3.64
N HIS A 146 -6.56 5.56 3.67
CA HIS A 146 -6.71 4.64 2.53
C HIS A 146 -8.12 4.05 2.45
N HIS A 147 -8.41 3.37 1.33
CA HIS A 147 -9.73 2.80 1.01
C HIS A 147 -10.06 1.49 1.74
N GLY A 148 -9.16 0.93 2.55
CA GLY A 148 -9.37 -0.37 3.22
C GLY A 148 -8.92 -1.58 2.38
N GLY A 149 -8.05 -1.41 1.38
CA GLY A 149 -7.44 -2.55 0.69
C GLY A 149 -6.49 -3.32 1.60
N GLY A 150 -6.50 -4.67 1.49
CA GLY A 150 -5.72 -5.56 2.36
C GLY A 150 -4.22 -5.27 2.35
N ASN A 151 -3.64 -4.92 1.20
CA ASN A 151 -2.21 -4.57 1.13
C ASN A 151 -1.92 -3.30 1.95
N SER A 152 -2.68 -2.22 1.72
CA SER A 152 -2.50 -0.95 2.45
C SER A 152 -2.64 -1.13 3.97
N TYR A 153 -3.62 -1.96 4.40
CA TYR A 153 -3.80 -2.31 5.81
C TYR A 153 -2.58 -3.02 6.39
N ASN A 154 -2.09 -4.08 5.73
CA ASN A 154 -0.96 -4.87 6.19
C ASN A 154 0.36 -4.08 6.15
N GLU A 155 0.60 -3.30 5.10
CA GLU A 155 1.77 -2.42 4.98
C GLU A 155 1.80 -1.40 6.13
N ALA A 156 0.68 -0.76 6.42
CA ALA A 156 0.59 0.18 7.54
C ALA A 156 0.83 -0.49 8.90
N LEU A 157 0.31 -1.71 9.13
CA LEU A 157 0.59 -2.49 10.33
C LEU A 157 2.07 -2.82 10.46
N ALA A 158 2.71 -3.30 9.38
CA ALA A 158 4.12 -3.68 9.36
C ALA A 158 5.05 -2.48 9.66
N HIS A 159 4.63 -1.26 9.28
CA HIS A 159 5.37 -0.03 9.55
C HIS A 159 4.96 0.66 10.85
N GLY A 160 3.91 0.17 11.52
CA GLY A 160 3.40 0.77 12.77
C GLY A 160 2.78 2.13 12.56
N VAL A 161 2.09 2.34 11.45
CA VAL A 161 1.46 3.60 11.07
C VAL A 161 -0.02 3.60 11.49
N PRO A 162 -0.50 4.62 12.20
CA PRO A 162 -1.91 4.82 12.46
C PRO A 162 -2.70 4.93 11.16
N GLN A 163 -3.94 4.38 11.12
CA GLN A 163 -4.69 4.25 9.89
C GLN A 163 -6.03 4.99 9.95
N PHE A 164 -6.40 5.64 8.84
CA PHE A 164 -7.75 6.12 8.61
C PHE A 164 -8.32 5.42 7.39
N CYS A 165 -9.28 4.52 7.60
CA CYS A 165 -9.92 3.80 6.50
C CYS A 165 -11.17 4.56 6.04
N ILE A 166 -11.36 4.66 4.72
CA ILE A 166 -12.64 5.04 4.12
C ILE A 166 -13.11 3.89 3.26
N SER A 167 -13.98 3.06 3.81
CA SER A 167 -14.51 1.90 3.12
C SER A 167 -15.48 2.27 2.02
N GLN A 168 -15.54 1.46 0.96
CA GLN A 168 -16.32 1.75 -0.24
C GLN A 168 -17.09 0.54 -0.78
N TRP A 169 -16.60 -0.67 -0.55
CA TRP A 169 -17.19 -1.93 -1.02
C TRP A 169 -16.79 -3.10 -0.11
N VAL A 170 -17.39 -4.21 -0.34
CA VAL A 170 -17.51 -5.45 0.44
C VAL A 170 -16.41 -5.69 1.49
N ASP A 171 -15.20 -6.04 1.06
CA ASP A 171 -14.07 -6.41 1.93
C ASP A 171 -13.46 -5.22 2.67
N THR A 172 -13.61 -4.01 2.12
CA THR A 172 -13.05 -2.80 2.74
C THR A 172 -13.77 -2.40 4.02
N HIS A 173 -15.04 -2.82 4.19
CA HIS A 173 -15.79 -2.62 5.45
C HIS A 173 -15.21 -3.49 6.56
N ASP A 174 -14.87 -4.76 6.26
CA ASP A 174 -14.24 -5.65 7.24
C ASP A 174 -12.87 -5.12 7.67
N ILE A 175 -12.07 -4.61 6.74
CA ILE A 175 -10.80 -3.96 7.05
C ILE A 175 -11.00 -2.72 7.94
N GLY A 176 -12.03 -1.91 7.68
CA GLY A 176 -12.40 -0.78 8.54
C GLY A 176 -12.69 -1.21 9.98
N LEU A 177 -13.45 -2.30 10.15
CA LEU A 177 -13.71 -2.90 11.46
C LEU A 177 -12.43 -3.43 12.13
N TYR A 178 -11.54 -4.10 11.39
CA TYR A 178 -10.26 -4.57 11.94
C TYR A 178 -9.38 -3.43 12.41
N ILE A 179 -9.29 -2.33 11.66
CA ILE A 179 -8.56 -1.12 12.06
C ILE A 179 -9.08 -0.56 13.39
N GLN A 180 -10.40 -0.49 13.52
CA GLN A 180 -11.03 0.03 14.74
C GLN A 180 -10.86 -0.92 15.93
N HIS A 181 -11.08 -2.22 15.76
CA HIS A 181 -10.95 -3.22 16.82
C HIS A 181 -9.49 -3.41 17.26
N SER A 182 -8.53 -3.37 16.35
CA SER A 182 -7.10 -3.43 16.69
C SER A 182 -6.59 -2.16 17.39
N GLY A 183 -7.40 -1.10 17.40
CA GLY A 183 -7.05 0.18 18.00
C GLY A 183 -5.97 0.96 17.24
N VAL A 184 -5.66 0.57 15.99
CA VAL A 184 -4.63 1.24 15.19
C VAL A 184 -5.14 2.44 14.42
N GLY A 185 -6.47 2.69 14.42
CA GLY A 185 -7.03 3.79 13.68
C GLY A 185 -8.52 3.94 13.82
N LEU A 186 -9.09 4.69 12.90
CA LEU A 186 -10.50 4.98 12.78
C LEU A 186 -11.00 4.68 11.38
N TRP A 187 -12.30 4.57 11.25
CA TRP A 187 -12.99 4.20 10.03
C TRP A 187 -14.15 5.16 9.75
N ALA A 188 -14.31 5.53 8.50
CA ALA A 188 -15.46 6.20 7.91
C ALA A 188 -15.94 5.42 6.68
N GLU A 189 -17.18 5.63 6.29
CA GLU A 189 -17.78 5.00 5.12
C GLU A 189 -18.01 6.03 4.02
N LYS A 190 -17.63 5.67 2.78
CA LYS A 190 -18.02 6.44 1.61
C LYS A 190 -19.38 5.95 1.10
N SER A 191 -20.47 6.53 1.57
CA SER A 191 -21.80 6.16 1.07
C SER A 191 -22.79 7.33 1.19
N PRO A 192 -23.27 7.88 0.07
CA PRO A 192 -22.86 7.64 -1.33
C PRO A 192 -21.60 8.40 -1.75
N LYS A 193 -21.11 9.31 -0.92
CA LYS A 193 -19.96 10.20 -1.16
C LYS A 193 -19.11 10.36 0.09
N PHE A 194 -17.92 10.95 -0.04
CA PHE A 194 -17.16 11.39 1.11
C PHE A 194 -17.91 12.47 1.87
N ASP A 195 -18.02 12.30 3.18
CA ASP A 195 -18.71 13.25 4.06
C ASP A 195 -17.70 13.95 4.99
N PRO A 196 -17.38 15.24 4.74
CA PRO A 196 -16.50 16.01 5.61
C PRO A 196 -16.95 16.04 7.07
N SER A 197 -18.27 16.03 7.32
CA SER A 197 -18.84 16.10 8.69
C SER A 197 -18.59 14.83 9.50
N ASP A 198 -18.46 13.66 8.85
CA ASP A 198 -18.08 12.40 9.47
C ASP A 198 -16.56 12.22 9.54
N MET A 199 -15.85 12.60 8.48
CA MET A 199 -14.41 12.36 8.34
C MET A 199 -13.57 13.27 9.22
N VAL A 200 -13.84 14.57 9.23
CA VAL A 200 -12.96 15.58 9.88
C VAL A 200 -12.86 15.37 11.39
N PRO A 201 -13.95 15.17 12.16
CA PRO A 201 -13.85 14.88 13.59
C PRO A 201 -13.02 13.63 13.90
N LYS A 202 -13.16 12.58 13.07
CA LYS A 202 -12.39 11.34 13.22
C LYS A 202 -10.90 11.56 12.90
N LEU A 203 -10.58 12.33 11.85
CA LEU A 203 -9.20 12.69 11.50
C LEU A 203 -8.54 13.55 12.59
N VAL A 204 -9.25 14.53 13.14
CA VAL A 204 -8.77 15.34 14.27
C VAL A 204 -8.47 14.45 15.48
N ARG A 205 -9.38 13.56 15.81
CA ARG A 205 -9.18 12.60 16.88
C ARG A 205 -7.96 11.71 16.65
N LEU A 206 -7.79 11.19 15.41
CA LEU A 206 -6.66 10.33 15.04
C LEU A 206 -5.31 11.08 15.12
N LEU A 207 -5.27 12.34 14.63
CA LEU A 207 -4.04 13.09 14.44
C LEU A 207 -3.69 14.03 15.60
N LYS A 208 -4.63 14.31 16.50
CA LYS A 208 -4.46 15.27 17.61
C LYS A 208 -4.89 14.66 18.94
N ASP A 209 -6.18 14.46 19.16
CA ASP A 209 -6.73 14.17 20.50
C ASP A 209 -6.25 12.84 21.08
N ASP A 210 -6.31 11.78 20.29
CA ASP A 210 -5.94 10.40 20.67
C ASP A 210 -4.66 9.92 19.95
N TYR A 211 -3.89 10.80 19.30
CA TYR A 211 -2.75 10.42 18.46
C TYR A 211 -1.77 9.47 19.15
N LYS A 212 -1.37 9.80 20.39
CA LYS A 212 -0.42 8.98 21.14
C LYS A 212 -0.93 7.56 21.35
N ARG A 213 -2.22 7.38 21.60
CA ARG A 213 -2.87 6.09 21.78
C ARG A 213 -2.84 5.27 20.50
N PHE A 214 -3.26 5.86 19.37
CA PHE A 214 -3.23 5.18 18.08
C PHE A 214 -1.81 4.83 17.65
N ARG A 215 -0.86 5.74 17.85
CA ARG A 215 0.55 5.48 17.55
C ARG A 215 1.13 4.35 18.39
N HIS A 216 0.82 4.30 19.68
CA HIS A 216 1.24 3.20 20.55
C HIS A 216 0.68 1.86 20.10
N SER A 217 -0.62 1.80 19.79
CA SER A 217 -1.24 0.57 19.27
C SER A 217 -0.62 0.14 17.94
N ALA A 218 -0.41 1.07 17.00
CA ALA A 218 0.20 0.77 15.72
C ALA A 218 1.63 0.21 15.88
N LEU A 219 2.45 0.79 16.76
CA LEU A 219 3.79 0.28 17.08
C LEU A 219 3.75 -1.12 17.72
N SER A 220 2.77 -1.38 18.59
CA SER A 220 2.56 -2.72 19.15
C SER A 220 2.26 -3.75 18.08
N TRP A 221 1.44 -3.40 17.09
CA TRP A 221 1.15 -4.27 15.96
C TRP A 221 2.37 -4.48 15.04
N LYS A 222 3.18 -3.44 14.80
CA LYS A 222 4.47 -3.58 14.11
C LYS A 222 5.34 -4.67 14.74
N LEU A 223 5.47 -4.67 16.07
CA LEU A 223 6.23 -5.69 16.76
C LEU A 223 5.67 -7.10 16.56
N LYS A 224 4.34 -7.26 16.58
CA LYS A 224 3.70 -8.55 16.25
C LYS A 224 3.97 -8.99 14.81
N CYS A 225 3.93 -8.08 13.84
CA CYS A 225 4.28 -8.38 12.45
C CYS A 225 5.74 -8.86 12.32
N ILE A 226 6.67 -8.19 13.00
CA ILE A 226 8.09 -8.60 13.04
C ILE A 226 8.23 -10.01 13.66
N GLN A 227 7.55 -10.28 14.79
CA GLN A 227 7.58 -11.57 15.46
C GLN A 227 6.97 -12.69 14.61
N ALA A 228 5.98 -12.39 13.79
CA ALA A 228 5.39 -13.34 12.85
C ALA A 228 6.32 -13.71 11.68
N GLY A 229 7.45 -13.00 11.51
CA GLY A 229 8.48 -13.31 10.52
C GLY A 229 8.16 -12.90 9.08
N GLY A 230 7.01 -12.28 8.82
CA GLY A 230 6.61 -11.80 7.49
C GLY A 230 6.68 -12.89 6.42
N THR A 231 7.22 -12.58 5.25
CA THR A 231 7.36 -13.50 4.11
C THR A 231 8.25 -14.70 4.45
N ILE A 232 9.34 -14.50 5.17
CA ILE A 232 10.27 -15.57 5.57
C ILE A 232 9.55 -16.57 6.49
N GLY A 233 8.87 -16.07 7.52
CA GLY A 233 8.10 -16.93 8.43
C GLY A 233 6.97 -17.70 7.72
N THR A 234 6.37 -17.11 6.68
CA THR A 234 5.38 -17.81 5.84
C THR A 234 6.02 -18.94 5.04
N VAL A 235 7.20 -18.72 4.45
CA VAL A 235 7.95 -19.77 3.72
C VAL A 235 8.30 -20.91 4.67
N ASP A 236 8.81 -20.62 5.86
CA ASP A 236 9.14 -21.65 6.87
C ASP A 236 7.92 -22.50 7.25
N ILE A 237 6.75 -21.87 7.43
CA ILE A 237 5.50 -22.58 7.71
C ILE A 237 5.13 -23.50 6.54
N ILE A 238 5.17 -22.99 5.30
CA ILE A 238 4.85 -23.79 4.10
C ILE A 238 5.83 -24.97 3.96
N GLU A 239 7.13 -24.75 4.10
CA GLU A 239 8.12 -25.82 4.04
C GLU A 239 7.91 -26.88 5.11
N ASN A 240 7.59 -26.48 6.34
CA ASN A 240 7.31 -27.42 7.42
C ASN A 240 6.03 -28.22 7.17
N LEU A 241 4.99 -27.58 6.62
CA LEU A 241 3.77 -28.29 6.19
C LEU A 241 4.08 -29.30 5.08
N LEU A 242 4.84 -28.91 4.05
CA LEU A 242 5.23 -29.81 2.96
C LEU A 242 6.05 -30.99 3.45
N LYS A 243 6.99 -30.78 4.39
CA LYS A 243 7.79 -31.85 5.01
C LYS A 243 6.93 -32.81 5.87
N SER A 244 5.85 -32.29 6.48
CA SER A 244 4.94 -33.11 7.31
C SER A 244 3.88 -33.85 6.49
N TYR A 245 3.69 -33.49 5.22
CA TYR A 245 2.71 -34.13 4.35
C TYR A 245 3.36 -35.24 3.55
N ASP A 246 2.92 -36.50 3.80
CA ASP A 246 3.32 -37.64 3.01
C ASP A 246 2.56 -37.59 1.68
N PHE A 247 3.16 -36.97 0.66
CA PHE A 247 2.57 -36.95 -0.67
C PHE A 247 2.50 -38.38 -1.18
N PRO A 248 1.33 -38.91 -1.53
CA PRO A 248 1.24 -40.25 -2.13
C PRO A 248 2.07 -40.26 -3.41
N ASP A 249 2.95 -41.25 -3.51
CA ASP A 249 3.83 -41.45 -4.67
C ASP A 249 3.02 -41.31 -5.96
N ASN A 250 3.42 -40.40 -6.85
CA ASN A 250 2.75 -40.14 -8.13
C ASN A 250 2.72 -41.35 -9.08
N ASN A 251 3.26 -42.51 -8.67
CA ASN A 251 3.20 -43.78 -9.40
C ASN A 251 1.95 -44.63 -9.10
N SER A 252 1.14 -44.27 -8.12
CA SER A 252 -0.19 -44.88 -7.99
C SER A 252 -1.13 -44.16 -8.96
N LYS A 253 -1.33 -44.72 -10.16
CA LYS A 253 -2.37 -44.32 -11.13
C LYS A 253 -3.66 -44.08 -10.36
N ALA A 254 -4.05 -42.84 -10.19
CA ALA A 254 -5.37 -42.48 -9.71
C ALA A 254 -6.39 -43.12 -10.67
N ARG A 255 -7.00 -44.21 -10.24
CA ARG A 255 -8.21 -44.74 -10.88
C ARG A 255 -9.28 -43.69 -10.58
N ILE A 256 -9.63 -42.91 -11.61
CA ILE A 256 -10.86 -42.17 -11.62
C ILE A 256 -11.96 -43.22 -11.47
N PRO A 257 -12.84 -43.19 -10.45
CA PRO A 257 -13.99 -44.06 -10.42
C PRO A 257 -14.85 -43.70 -11.61
N ASP A 258 -15.14 -44.69 -12.48
CA ASP A 258 -16.13 -44.54 -13.53
C ASP A 258 -17.45 -44.08 -12.90
N ALA A 259 -18.05 -43.12 -13.57
CA ALA A 259 -19.25 -42.43 -13.20
C ALA A 259 -20.43 -43.30 -12.74
N LEU A 260 -21.18 -42.75 -11.80
CA LEU A 260 -22.62 -42.91 -11.72
C LEU A 260 -23.31 -41.58 -12.06
#